data_448f64e9ffbfa55257d2b84dcd8aaab8
#
_entry.id   448f64e9ffbfa55257d2b84dcd8aaab8
#
_cell.length_a   1.000
_cell.length_b   1.000
_cell.length_c   1.000
_cell.angle_alpha   90.00
_cell.angle_beta   90.00
_cell.angle_gamma   90.00
#
_symmetry.space_group_name_H-M   'P 1'
#
loop_
_entity.id
_entity.type
_entity.pdbx_description
1 polymer ?
#
loop_
_entity_poly.entity_id
_entity_poly.type
_entity_poly.pdbx_seq_one_letter_code
_entity_poly.pdbx_strand_id
1 'polypeptide(L)'
;MTLWRKIRDILSFGRGSGCHEEGVIIKDEGLRKMSIVGSPNVGKSVIFNNLTGAYVTVSNYPGTTVNVSRGKARIDGEEFEVVDTPGMYSLLPITEEEQVARLILLNEKPEVILQVVDAKNLERMLPLTLQLIEAELTTILDLNMMDETEAAGIEIDITQLEQDLGIPVVATVATTGRGLETLRRRLGEYVRSPNC
;
A
#
# COMPACT_ATOMS: atom_id res chain seq x y z
N MET A 1 -21.92 9.02 17.24
CA MET A 1 -20.50 9.08 17.65
C MET A 1 -19.70 8.53 16.50
N THR A 2 -19.11 9.41 15.70
CA THR A 2 -18.53 9.13 14.38
C THR A 2 -17.26 8.29 14.52
N LEU A 3 -17.04 7.34 13.61
CA LEU A 3 -15.86 6.49 13.45
C LEU A 3 -14.54 7.30 13.55
N TRP A 4 -14.58 8.55 13.11
CA TRP A 4 -13.52 9.56 13.20
C TRP A 4 -12.94 9.78 14.61
N ARG A 5 -13.78 9.74 15.62
CA ARG A 5 -13.33 9.95 17.00
C ARG A 5 -12.54 8.75 17.52
N LYS A 6 -12.94 7.53 17.13
CA LYS A 6 -12.21 6.30 17.48
C LYS A 6 -10.85 6.21 16.80
N ILE A 7 -10.74 6.61 15.52
CA ILE A 7 -9.46 6.57 14.77
C ILE A 7 -8.51 7.62 15.37
N ARG A 8 -8.96 8.82 15.71
CA ARG A 8 -8.12 9.87 16.29
C ARG A 8 -7.64 9.54 17.70
N ASP A 9 -8.45 8.88 18.51
CA ASP A 9 -8.07 8.44 19.87
C ASP A 9 -7.05 7.28 19.81
N ILE A 10 -7.10 6.45 18.75
CA ILE A 10 -6.13 5.39 18.48
C ILE A 10 -4.80 5.97 18.01
N LEU A 11 -4.80 7.09 17.28
CA LEU A 11 -3.60 7.79 16.79
C LEU A 11 -2.89 8.60 17.90
N SER A 12 -3.57 8.95 19.00
CA SER A 12 -3.01 9.74 20.11
C SER A 12 -2.37 8.91 21.23
N PHE A 13 -2.48 7.57 21.22
CA PHE A 13 -1.98 6.70 22.27
C PHE A 13 -0.58 6.15 21.98
N GLY A 14 0.44 7.02 22.08
CA GLY A 14 1.83 6.61 21.81
C GLY A 14 2.89 7.55 22.41
N ARG A 15 2.66 8.06 23.63
CA ARG A 15 3.75 8.66 24.43
C ARG A 15 3.92 7.87 25.72
N GLY A 16 4.70 6.82 25.66
CA GLY A 16 5.19 6.07 26.80
C GLY A 16 6.70 5.90 26.67
N SER A 17 7.44 6.58 27.52
CA SER A 17 8.89 6.48 27.67
C SER A 17 9.28 5.13 28.25
N GLY A 18 10.34 4.50 27.70
CA GLY A 18 10.99 3.37 28.39
C GLY A 18 11.96 2.57 27.53
N CYS A 19 13.25 2.87 27.73
CA CYS A 19 14.43 1.98 27.72
C CYS A 19 14.86 1.21 26.47
N HIS A 20 16.05 1.56 26.05
CA HIS A 20 17.08 0.95 25.23
C HIS A 20 17.01 -0.57 24.94
N GLU A 21 16.97 -0.88 23.64
CA GLU A 21 17.80 -1.93 23.04
C GLU A 21 18.17 -1.47 21.62
N GLU A 22 19.48 -1.38 21.37
CA GLU A 22 20.05 -0.93 20.11
C GLU A 22 19.88 -2.03 19.05
N GLY A 23 18.76 -2.04 18.35
CA GLY A 23 18.67 -2.67 17.04
C GLY A 23 19.29 -1.72 16.01
N VAL A 24 20.25 -2.20 15.24
CA VAL A 24 20.88 -1.45 14.14
C VAL A 24 19.79 -1.02 13.16
N ILE A 25 19.28 0.17 13.36
CA ILE A 25 18.47 0.86 12.36
C ILE A 25 19.48 1.28 11.28
N ILE A 26 19.46 0.58 10.16
CA ILE A 26 20.08 1.11 8.94
C ILE A 26 19.26 2.36 8.59
N LYS A 27 19.75 3.51 8.99
CA LYS A 27 19.24 4.80 8.54
C LYS A 27 19.57 4.92 7.06
N ASP A 28 18.65 4.55 6.20
CA ASP A 28 18.68 4.95 4.80
C ASP A 28 18.17 6.41 4.77
N GLU A 29 19.11 7.34 5.02
CA GLU A 29 18.83 8.78 5.09
C GLU A 29 18.49 9.27 3.68
N GLY A 30 17.21 9.50 3.41
CA GLY A 30 16.77 10.34 2.31
C GLY A 30 15.98 9.71 1.18
N LEU A 31 15.70 8.39 1.16
CA LEU A 31 14.81 7.83 0.16
C LEU A 31 13.34 8.10 0.50
N ARG A 32 12.58 8.50 -0.51
CA ARG A 32 11.12 8.58 -0.41
C ARG A 32 10.56 7.18 -0.20
N LYS A 33 9.48 7.05 0.57
CA LYS A 33 8.91 5.74 0.93
C LYS A 33 7.59 5.51 0.25
N MET A 34 7.39 4.29 -0.24
CA MET A 34 6.13 3.79 -0.76
C MET A 34 5.78 2.46 -0.08
N SER A 35 4.53 2.27 0.31
CA SER A 35 4.05 1.00 0.86
C SER A 35 3.02 0.38 -0.06
N ILE A 36 3.13 -0.93 -0.29
CA ILE A 36 2.14 -1.73 -1.02
C ILE A 36 1.26 -2.44 -0.01
N VAL A 37 -0.04 -2.19 -0.05
CA VAL A 37 -1.03 -2.76 0.88
C VAL A 37 -2.14 -3.50 0.15
N GLY A 38 -2.90 -4.31 0.86
CA GLY A 38 -4.06 -5.04 0.34
C GLY A 38 -4.19 -6.41 0.99
N SER A 39 -5.28 -7.08 0.68
CA SER A 39 -5.59 -8.41 1.22
C SER A 39 -4.53 -9.46 0.82
N PRO A 40 -4.44 -10.59 1.52
CA PRO A 40 -3.62 -11.70 1.06
C PRO A 40 -4.03 -12.16 -0.35
N ASN A 41 -3.04 -12.61 -1.14
CA ASN A 41 -3.23 -13.22 -2.47
C ASN A 41 -3.79 -12.32 -3.59
N VAL A 42 -3.80 -11.00 -3.41
CA VAL A 42 -4.20 -10.05 -4.47
C VAL A 42 -3.07 -9.69 -5.45
N GLY A 43 -1.89 -10.28 -5.29
CA GLY A 43 -0.75 -10.06 -6.18
C GLY A 43 0.21 -8.95 -5.73
N LYS A 44 0.18 -8.49 -4.47
CA LYS A 44 1.09 -7.46 -3.92
C LYS A 44 2.57 -7.75 -4.23
N SER A 45 3.03 -8.95 -3.87
CA SER A 45 4.44 -9.33 -4.06
C SER A 45 4.83 -9.44 -5.53
N VAL A 46 3.89 -9.72 -6.44
CA VAL A 46 4.15 -9.71 -7.88
C VAL A 46 4.33 -8.26 -8.36
N ILE A 47 3.45 -7.34 -7.94
CA ILE A 47 3.59 -5.90 -8.21
C ILE A 47 4.89 -5.36 -7.61
N PHE A 48 5.20 -5.72 -6.36
CA PHE A 48 6.43 -5.35 -5.68
C PHE A 48 7.68 -5.76 -6.49
N ASN A 49 7.76 -7.03 -6.92
CA ASN A 49 8.86 -7.53 -7.73
C ASN A 49 8.98 -6.82 -9.09
N ASN A 50 7.84 -6.51 -9.71
CA ASN A 50 7.81 -5.76 -10.97
C ASN A 50 8.28 -4.31 -10.82
N LEU A 51 8.07 -3.69 -9.66
CA LEU A 51 8.49 -2.32 -9.40
C LEU A 51 9.97 -2.22 -8.97
N THR A 52 10.46 -3.14 -8.12
CA THR A 52 11.72 -3.01 -7.40
C THR A 52 12.93 -3.66 -8.08
N GLY A 53 12.75 -4.64 -8.95
CA GLY A 53 13.89 -5.34 -9.58
C GLY A 53 14.70 -6.21 -8.61
N ALA A 54 16.03 -6.28 -8.77
CA ALA A 54 16.89 -7.30 -8.16
C ALA A 54 17.31 -7.08 -6.70
N TYR A 55 17.14 -5.89 -6.15
CA TYR A 55 17.59 -5.58 -4.78
C TYR A 55 16.42 -5.61 -3.80
N VAL A 56 16.16 -6.80 -3.25
CA VAL A 56 15.13 -7.03 -2.25
C VAL A 56 15.77 -7.57 -0.98
N THR A 57 15.46 -6.96 0.15
CA THR A 57 15.79 -7.47 1.48
C THR A 57 14.52 -7.96 2.16
N VAL A 58 14.60 -9.13 2.79
CA VAL A 58 13.53 -9.67 3.64
C VAL A 58 14.04 -9.72 5.06
N SER A 59 13.33 -9.10 5.98
CA SER A 59 13.66 -9.10 7.40
C SER A 59 12.41 -9.11 8.25
N ASN A 60 12.53 -9.57 9.48
CA ASN A 60 11.43 -9.44 10.43
C ASN A 60 11.20 -7.97 10.79
N TYR A 61 9.93 -7.58 10.92
CA TYR A 61 9.61 -6.28 11.48
C TYR A 61 10.07 -6.22 12.94
N PRO A 62 10.71 -5.11 13.39
CA PRO A 62 11.30 -5.03 14.74
C PRO A 62 10.33 -5.44 15.84
N GLY A 63 10.74 -6.38 16.68
CA GLY A 63 9.94 -6.88 17.80
C GLY A 63 8.86 -7.91 17.45
N THR A 64 8.85 -8.43 16.20
CA THR A 64 7.89 -9.43 15.73
C THR A 64 8.56 -10.57 14.98
N THR A 65 7.77 -11.62 14.65
CA THR A 65 8.19 -12.72 13.77
C THR A 65 7.74 -12.51 12.32
N VAL A 66 7.07 -11.40 12.03
CA VAL A 66 6.46 -11.11 10.73
C VAL A 66 7.50 -10.60 9.74
N ASN A 67 7.63 -11.29 8.62
CA ASN A 67 8.53 -10.90 7.54
C ASN A 67 7.97 -9.71 6.74
N VAL A 68 8.85 -8.77 6.42
CA VAL A 68 8.56 -7.61 5.57
C VAL A 68 9.62 -7.55 4.47
N SER A 69 9.19 -7.42 3.22
CA SER A 69 10.09 -7.26 2.07
C SER A 69 10.27 -5.79 1.75
N ARG A 70 11.52 -5.38 1.55
CA ARG A 70 11.89 -4.02 1.16
C ARG A 70 12.73 -4.04 -0.10
N GLY A 71 12.50 -3.10 -0.99
CA GLY A 71 13.24 -2.99 -2.24
C GLY A 71 13.35 -1.54 -2.68
N LYS A 72 14.16 -1.30 -3.70
CA LYS A 72 14.30 0.02 -4.32
C LYS A 72 13.62 0.03 -5.68
N ALA A 73 12.82 1.05 -5.93
CA ALA A 73 12.19 1.29 -7.22
C ALA A 73 12.56 2.67 -7.74
N ARG A 74 12.72 2.79 -9.05
CA ARG A 74 12.88 4.07 -9.72
C ARG A 74 11.58 4.43 -10.41
N ILE A 75 10.95 5.50 -9.93
CA ILE A 75 9.68 6.00 -10.45
C ILE A 75 9.89 7.44 -10.88
N ASP A 76 9.71 7.70 -12.17
CA ASP A 76 9.85 9.03 -12.77
C ASP A 76 11.20 9.73 -12.49
N GLY A 77 12.26 8.94 -12.43
CA GLY A 77 13.62 9.42 -12.18
C GLY A 77 14.02 9.51 -10.70
N GLU A 78 13.07 9.41 -9.77
CA GLU A 78 13.32 9.42 -8.33
C GLU A 78 13.40 8.01 -7.75
N GLU A 79 14.22 7.82 -6.72
CA GLU A 79 14.36 6.55 -6.02
C GLU A 79 13.43 6.47 -4.81
N PHE A 80 12.72 5.34 -4.70
CA PHE A 80 11.82 5.03 -3.60
C PHE A 80 12.28 3.76 -2.89
N GLU A 81 12.20 3.77 -1.56
CA GLU A 81 12.13 2.55 -0.78
C GLU A 81 10.69 2.03 -0.85
N VAL A 82 10.51 0.84 -1.40
CA VAL A 82 9.21 0.18 -1.51
C VAL A 82 9.12 -0.90 -0.46
N VAL A 83 8.02 -0.92 0.28
CA VAL A 83 7.74 -1.89 1.33
C VAL A 83 6.54 -2.74 0.92
N ASP A 84 6.73 -4.07 0.77
CA ASP A 84 5.64 -5.02 0.61
C ASP A 84 5.10 -5.39 1.99
N THR A 85 3.93 -4.86 2.35
CA THR A 85 3.37 -5.10 3.67
C THR A 85 2.71 -6.47 3.76
N PRO A 86 2.66 -7.08 4.95
CA PRO A 86 1.78 -8.20 5.19
C PRO A 86 0.34 -7.92 4.76
N GLY A 87 -0.41 -8.98 4.44
CA GLY A 87 -1.81 -8.84 4.03
C GLY A 87 -2.67 -8.20 5.12
N MET A 88 -3.55 -7.26 4.73
CA MET A 88 -4.50 -6.62 5.63
C MET A 88 -5.85 -6.41 4.95
N TYR A 89 -6.92 -6.55 5.73
CA TYR A 89 -8.30 -6.32 5.28
C TYR A 89 -8.87 -4.99 5.79
N SER A 90 -8.25 -4.43 6.83
CA SER A 90 -8.75 -3.24 7.52
C SER A 90 -7.60 -2.54 8.27
N LEU A 91 -7.74 -1.23 8.52
CA LEU A 91 -6.87 -0.49 9.43
C LEU A 91 -7.13 -0.83 10.91
N LEU A 92 -8.14 -1.65 11.21
CA LEU A 92 -8.39 -2.20 12.54
C LEU A 92 -7.88 -3.65 12.58
N PRO A 93 -6.60 -3.88 12.96
CA PRO A 93 -5.96 -5.18 12.86
C PRO A 93 -6.56 -6.19 13.85
N ILE A 94 -6.67 -7.44 13.40
CA ILE A 94 -7.07 -8.59 14.22
C ILE A 94 -5.86 -9.53 14.40
N THR A 95 -5.01 -9.66 13.38
CA THR A 95 -3.82 -10.52 13.39
C THR A 95 -2.54 -9.73 13.64
N GLU A 96 -1.46 -10.45 13.97
CA GLU A 96 -0.12 -9.85 14.13
C GLU A 96 0.38 -9.26 12.81
N GLU A 97 0.14 -9.94 11.69
CA GLU A 97 0.49 -9.46 10.35
C GLU A 97 -0.21 -8.15 10.01
N GLU A 98 -1.52 -8.06 10.26
CA GLU A 98 -2.28 -6.82 10.03
C GLU A 98 -1.79 -5.70 10.95
N GLN A 99 -1.40 -6.02 12.20
CA GLN A 99 -0.82 -5.05 13.12
C GLN A 99 0.49 -4.50 12.58
N VAL A 100 1.38 -5.36 12.07
CA VAL A 100 2.64 -4.94 11.45
C VAL A 100 2.38 -4.07 10.22
N ALA A 101 1.46 -4.48 9.32
CA ALA A 101 1.10 -3.69 8.15
C ALA A 101 0.62 -2.29 8.56
N ARG A 102 -0.24 -2.19 9.55
CA ARG A 102 -0.71 -0.91 10.10
C ARG A 102 0.42 -0.08 10.70
N LEU A 103 1.33 -0.70 11.47
CA LEU A 103 2.48 0.00 12.07
C LEU A 103 3.40 0.59 10.99
N ILE A 104 3.63 -0.11 9.89
CA ILE A 104 4.38 0.41 8.74
C ILE A 104 3.71 1.68 8.21
N LEU A 105 2.40 1.67 7.98
CA LEU A 105 1.68 2.84 7.45
C LEU A 105 1.75 4.05 8.40
N LEU A 106 1.61 3.83 9.70
CA LEU A 106 1.53 4.93 10.67
C LEU A 106 2.89 5.44 11.13
N ASN A 107 3.87 4.55 11.32
CA ASN A 107 5.17 4.91 11.88
C ASN A 107 6.19 5.30 10.82
N GLU A 108 6.19 4.60 9.67
CA GLU A 108 7.13 4.88 8.60
C GLU A 108 6.66 5.99 7.67
N LYS A 109 5.35 6.33 7.72
CA LYS A 109 4.72 7.45 7.00
C LYS A 109 5.11 7.48 5.52
N PRO A 110 4.75 6.44 4.75
CA PRO A 110 5.02 6.42 3.33
C PRO A 110 4.39 7.63 2.65
N GLU A 111 5.07 8.20 1.68
CA GLU A 111 4.56 9.34 0.90
C GLU A 111 3.41 8.94 -0.02
N VAL A 112 3.41 7.67 -0.46
CA VAL A 112 2.33 7.10 -1.26
C VAL A 112 2.07 5.65 -0.85
N ILE A 113 0.81 5.29 -0.83
CA ILE A 113 0.34 3.94 -0.59
C ILE A 113 -0.25 3.41 -1.90
N LEU A 114 0.29 2.29 -2.37
CA LEU A 114 -0.28 1.54 -3.47
C LEU A 114 -1.15 0.43 -2.89
N GLN A 115 -2.46 0.60 -2.95
CA GLN A 115 -3.38 -0.46 -2.56
C GLN A 115 -3.65 -1.37 -3.76
N VAL A 116 -3.31 -2.65 -3.62
CA VAL A 116 -3.57 -3.68 -4.61
C VAL A 116 -4.80 -4.47 -4.23
N VAL A 117 -5.75 -4.59 -5.15
CA VAL A 117 -7.00 -5.35 -4.97
C VAL A 117 -7.21 -6.35 -6.10
N ASP A 118 -7.89 -7.43 -5.81
CA ASP A 118 -8.44 -8.34 -6.82
C ASP A 118 -9.69 -7.69 -7.43
N ALA A 119 -9.59 -7.26 -8.68
CA ALA A 119 -10.66 -6.54 -9.38
C ALA A 119 -11.97 -7.32 -9.45
N LYS A 120 -11.92 -8.65 -9.53
CA LYS A 120 -13.11 -9.52 -9.54
C LYS A 120 -13.88 -9.45 -8.21
N ASN A 121 -13.18 -9.16 -7.11
CA ASN A 121 -13.74 -9.08 -5.76
C ASN A 121 -13.72 -7.66 -5.19
N LEU A 122 -13.78 -6.64 -6.04
CA LEU A 122 -13.60 -5.22 -5.70
C LEU A 122 -14.48 -4.78 -4.52
N GLU A 123 -15.78 -5.10 -4.52
CA GLU A 123 -16.73 -4.69 -3.47
C GLU A 123 -16.24 -5.07 -2.05
N ARG A 124 -15.63 -6.25 -1.92
CA ARG A 124 -15.15 -6.74 -0.61
C ARG A 124 -13.88 -6.03 -0.16
N MET A 125 -13.15 -5.38 -1.06
CA MET A 125 -11.86 -4.76 -0.80
C MET A 125 -11.94 -3.24 -0.67
N LEU A 126 -13.02 -2.61 -1.18
CA LEU A 126 -13.28 -1.17 -1.05
C LEU A 126 -13.33 -0.66 0.41
N PRO A 127 -13.79 -1.40 1.41
CA PRO A 127 -13.75 -0.92 2.80
C PRO A 127 -12.36 -0.49 3.28
N LEU A 128 -11.30 -1.20 2.89
CA LEU A 128 -9.92 -0.77 3.20
C LEU A 128 -9.56 0.52 2.43
N THR A 129 -9.96 0.61 1.14
CA THR A 129 -9.74 1.83 0.33
C THR A 129 -10.34 3.05 1.02
N LEU A 130 -11.60 2.95 1.43
CA LEU A 130 -12.29 4.05 2.11
C LEU A 130 -11.62 4.41 3.43
N GLN A 131 -11.14 3.44 4.20
CA GLN A 131 -10.40 3.69 5.44
C GLN A 131 -9.07 4.43 5.19
N LEU A 132 -8.34 4.08 4.11
CA LEU A 132 -7.11 4.76 3.74
C LEU A 132 -7.38 6.21 3.34
N ILE A 133 -8.43 6.45 2.55
CA ILE A 133 -8.87 7.80 2.15
C ILE A 133 -9.33 8.61 3.37
N GLU A 134 -10.17 8.02 4.23
CA GLU A 134 -10.64 8.66 5.46
C GLU A 134 -9.50 8.99 6.44
N ALA A 135 -8.42 8.22 6.41
CA ALA A 135 -7.22 8.48 7.20
C ALA A 135 -6.29 9.54 6.54
N GLU A 136 -6.73 10.15 5.43
CA GLU A 136 -5.97 11.17 4.67
C GLU A 136 -4.60 10.63 4.19
N LEU A 137 -4.51 9.33 3.92
CA LEU A 137 -3.31 8.71 3.41
C LEU A 137 -3.29 8.82 1.88
N THR A 138 -2.19 9.32 1.32
CA THR A 138 -1.99 9.46 -0.13
C THR A 138 -2.04 8.07 -0.80
N THR A 139 -3.17 7.73 -1.41
CA THR A 139 -3.46 6.36 -1.87
C THR A 139 -3.70 6.31 -3.37
N ILE A 140 -3.16 5.30 -4.05
CA ILE A 140 -3.49 4.89 -5.41
C ILE A 140 -4.08 3.49 -5.34
N LEU A 141 -5.19 3.26 -6.05
CA LEU A 141 -5.84 1.96 -6.14
C LEU A 141 -5.40 1.24 -7.41
N ASP A 142 -4.83 0.04 -7.25
CA ASP A 142 -4.48 -0.87 -8.34
C ASP A 142 -5.48 -2.03 -8.42
N LEU A 143 -6.27 -2.06 -9.49
CA LEU A 143 -7.18 -3.14 -9.82
C LEU A 143 -6.39 -4.23 -10.55
N ASN A 144 -5.86 -5.18 -9.80
CA ASN A 144 -5.09 -6.30 -10.36
C ASN A 144 -6.00 -7.46 -10.77
N MET A 145 -5.46 -8.42 -11.51
CA MET A 145 -6.19 -9.59 -12.05
C MET A 145 -7.33 -9.19 -13.01
N MET A 146 -7.13 -8.13 -13.79
CA MET A 146 -8.15 -7.67 -14.75
C MET A 146 -8.48 -8.71 -15.82
N ASP A 147 -7.55 -9.59 -16.17
CA ASP A 147 -7.78 -10.73 -17.08
C ASP A 147 -8.82 -11.72 -16.54
N GLU A 148 -8.77 -12.01 -15.24
CA GLU A 148 -9.78 -12.86 -14.59
C GLU A 148 -11.13 -12.17 -14.50
N THR A 149 -11.13 -10.85 -14.29
CA THR A 149 -12.33 -10.01 -14.21
C THR A 149 -13.03 -9.96 -15.55
N GLU A 150 -12.28 -9.72 -16.62
CA GLU A 150 -12.74 -9.72 -18.01
C GLU A 150 -13.28 -11.11 -18.42
N ALA A 151 -12.56 -12.20 -18.07
CA ALA A 151 -12.99 -13.56 -18.31
C ALA A 151 -14.29 -13.93 -17.57
N ALA A 152 -14.55 -13.31 -16.42
CA ALA A 152 -15.81 -13.46 -15.69
C ALA A 152 -16.98 -12.61 -16.24
N GLY A 153 -16.73 -11.81 -17.30
CA GLY A 153 -17.73 -10.90 -17.86
C GLY A 153 -18.08 -9.70 -16.99
N ILE A 154 -17.19 -9.34 -16.06
CA ILE A 154 -17.35 -8.18 -15.19
C ILE A 154 -16.72 -6.97 -15.86
N GLU A 155 -17.47 -5.90 -16.00
CA GLU A 155 -17.02 -4.62 -16.50
C GLU A 155 -16.92 -3.62 -15.33
N ILE A 156 -15.77 -2.92 -15.23
CA ILE A 156 -15.54 -1.90 -14.21
C ILE A 156 -15.30 -0.57 -14.92
N ASP A 157 -16.15 0.43 -14.65
CA ASP A 157 -15.90 1.81 -15.09
C ASP A 157 -14.83 2.44 -14.19
N ILE A 158 -13.58 2.35 -14.64
CA ILE A 158 -12.41 2.87 -13.92
C ILE A 158 -12.49 4.38 -13.75
N THR A 159 -12.99 5.08 -14.79
CA THR A 159 -13.08 6.54 -14.76
C THR A 159 -14.12 7.00 -13.73
N GLN A 160 -15.27 6.34 -13.68
CA GLN A 160 -16.29 6.63 -12.68
C GLN A 160 -15.80 6.29 -11.28
N LEU A 161 -15.15 5.14 -11.11
CA LEU A 161 -14.59 4.72 -9.82
C LEU A 161 -13.52 5.70 -9.30
N GLU A 162 -12.66 6.22 -10.19
CA GLU A 162 -11.66 7.24 -9.86
C GLU A 162 -12.33 8.55 -9.39
N GLN A 163 -13.41 8.96 -10.06
CA GLN A 163 -14.18 10.15 -9.68
C GLN A 163 -14.88 9.97 -8.33
N ASP A 164 -15.50 8.81 -8.11
CA ASP A 164 -16.26 8.53 -6.89
C ASP A 164 -15.36 8.41 -5.66
N LEU A 165 -14.15 7.84 -5.82
CA LEU A 165 -13.19 7.69 -4.74
C LEU A 165 -12.31 8.94 -4.52
N GLY A 166 -12.16 9.80 -5.54
CA GLY A 166 -11.28 10.95 -5.50
C GLY A 166 -9.79 10.61 -5.42
N ILE A 167 -9.39 9.40 -5.81
CA ILE A 167 -8.00 8.92 -5.85
C ILE A 167 -7.71 8.27 -7.20
N PRO A 168 -6.44 8.24 -7.67
CA PRO A 168 -6.09 7.55 -8.92
C PRO A 168 -6.41 6.07 -8.86
N VAL A 169 -6.97 5.54 -9.96
CA VAL A 169 -7.26 4.12 -10.15
C VAL A 169 -6.54 3.61 -11.39
N VAL A 170 -5.85 2.47 -11.28
CA VAL A 170 -5.12 1.83 -12.38
C VAL A 170 -5.54 0.38 -12.49
N ALA A 171 -5.67 -0.12 -13.71
CA ALA A 171 -5.97 -1.53 -13.99
C ALA A 171 -4.70 -2.26 -14.41
N THR A 172 -4.42 -3.40 -13.79
CA THR A 172 -3.24 -4.21 -14.08
C THR A 172 -3.52 -5.70 -14.22
N VAL A 173 -2.59 -6.39 -14.87
CA VAL A 173 -2.39 -7.84 -14.81
C VAL A 173 -0.91 -8.05 -14.49
N ALA A 174 -0.59 -8.11 -13.21
CA ALA A 174 0.78 -8.09 -12.73
C ALA A 174 1.63 -9.26 -13.26
N THR A 175 1.02 -10.41 -13.51
CA THR A 175 1.69 -11.61 -14.04
C THR A 175 2.18 -11.45 -15.48
N THR A 176 1.46 -10.67 -16.30
CA THR A 176 1.81 -10.42 -17.71
C THR A 176 2.51 -9.08 -17.91
N GLY A 177 2.47 -8.21 -16.91
CA GLY A 177 2.99 -6.84 -16.99
C GLY A 177 2.02 -5.84 -17.62
N ARG A 178 0.80 -6.25 -18.02
CA ARG A 178 -0.21 -5.35 -18.56
C ARG A 178 -0.57 -4.27 -17.51
N GLY A 179 -0.52 -3.01 -17.92
CA GLY A 179 -0.86 -1.86 -17.05
C GLY A 179 0.26 -1.36 -16.15
N LEU A 180 1.39 -2.08 -16.00
CA LEU A 180 2.49 -1.66 -15.09
C LEU A 180 3.17 -0.36 -15.51
N GLU A 181 3.28 -0.07 -16.79
CA GLU A 181 3.82 1.20 -17.27
C GLU A 181 2.88 2.36 -16.89
N THR A 182 1.57 2.17 -17.07
CA THR A 182 0.56 3.15 -16.65
C THR A 182 0.62 3.35 -15.13
N LEU A 183 0.77 2.27 -14.36
CA LEU A 183 0.91 2.35 -12.90
C LEU A 183 2.14 3.18 -12.50
N ARG A 184 3.31 2.94 -13.10
CA ARG A 184 4.54 3.72 -12.83
C ARG A 184 4.36 5.19 -13.15
N ARG A 185 3.76 5.51 -14.30
CA ARG A 185 3.48 6.89 -14.70
C ARG A 185 2.53 7.58 -13.70
N ARG A 186 1.42 6.94 -13.35
CA ARG A 186 0.43 7.49 -12.40
C ARG A 186 1.03 7.66 -10.99
N LEU A 187 1.86 6.73 -10.54
CA LEU A 187 2.62 6.89 -9.29
C LEU A 187 3.50 8.13 -9.34
N GLY A 188 4.27 8.34 -10.42
CA GLY A 188 5.13 9.51 -10.58
C GLY A 188 4.35 10.82 -10.62
N GLU A 189 3.23 10.88 -11.34
CA GLU A 189 2.35 12.05 -11.41
C GLU A 189 1.78 12.41 -10.02
N TYR A 190 1.27 11.41 -9.31
CA TYR A 190 0.58 11.61 -8.03
C TYR A 190 1.53 12.02 -6.90
N VAL A 191 2.75 11.49 -6.92
CA VAL A 191 3.78 11.86 -5.93
C VAL A 191 4.26 13.30 -6.11
N ARG A 192 4.24 13.84 -7.34
CA ARG A 192 4.61 15.25 -7.60
C ARG A 192 3.50 16.23 -7.21
N SER A 193 2.25 15.81 -7.27
CA SER A 193 1.09 16.68 -7.03
C SER A 193 0.02 15.94 -6.23
N PRO A 194 0.25 15.69 -4.92
CA PRO A 194 -0.66 14.85 -4.12
C PRO A 194 -2.03 15.49 -3.84
N ASN A 195 -2.32 16.68 -4.37
CA ASN A 195 -3.53 17.46 -4.09
C ASN A 195 -4.10 18.16 -5.34
N CYS A 196 -4.06 17.52 -6.52
CA CYS A 196 -4.80 18.04 -7.68
C CYS A 196 -6.04 17.21 -7.95
#